data_a3f23003f9be677c9a305a3740ebd3b4
#
_entry.id   a3f23003f9be677c9a305a3740ebd3b4
#
_cell.length_a   1.000
_cell.length_b   1.000
_cell.length_c   1.000
_cell.angle_alpha   90.00
_cell.angle_beta   90.00
_cell.angle_gamma   90.00
#
_symmetry.space_group_name_H-M   'P 1'
#
loop_
_entity.id
_entity.type
_entity.pdbx_description
1 polymer ?
#
loop_
_entity_poly.entity_id
_entity_poly.type
_entity_poly.pdbx_seq_one_letter_code
_entity_poly.pdbx_strand_id
1 'polypeptide(L)'
;MKRISDFIAEELAAAFEAAGYDRNYAKVTLSNRPDLCEYQCNGAMAGAKAYHKAPIMIAQDVVAKLEGSGCFCDVQAVNPGFINLKLDERFVADYLDEMETDEDLGLNKTDKPKMIVIDYGGPNVAKPLHVGHLRSAIIGESVKRIARKMGHNVLGDIHLGDWGYQMGLIITELKERKPELPYFDENFKGEYPAEAPFTISELEEIYPTASGKAKEDEEYRERALHATYLLQNGHKGYTAIWNHIMHVSVNDLKKNYANLNVDFDLWKGESDAQAYIPDMIERLKKEGFAHVDDGALVIDVQEESDTKEIPPCMVQKSDGASLYGTTDLATLVQRVEDYHPDKVIYVVDKRQELHFVQVFRAAKKTGIVPSETELKFLGFGTMNGKDGKPFKTREGGVMRLENLIAEIQEEMYKKITDNRTVEEEEAKNTAKTVGMAAIKYGDLSNQASKDYVFDVDRFTSFEGNTGPYILYTIVRIKSILNKYQEEGKAVTGLKVNQQSGESEKALMLALVKYNEMMENAYEELAPHKICAYIYDLANAFNHFYHETKILAEENEAKKQGYIALLILTKRVLESCIDVLGFEAPERM
;
A
#
# COMPACT_ATOMS: atom_id res chain seq x y z
N MET A 1 -6.54 6.69 21.50
CA MET A 1 -5.79 7.67 22.34
C MET A 1 -5.66 8.97 21.57
N LYS A 2 -5.71 10.14 22.25
CA LYS A 2 -5.58 11.45 21.59
C LYS A 2 -4.14 11.64 21.08
N ARG A 3 -3.95 12.23 19.89
CA ARG A 3 -2.60 12.53 19.37
C ARG A 3 -1.93 13.57 20.27
N ILE A 4 -0.61 13.50 20.39
CA ILE A 4 0.13 14.49 21.18
C ILE A 4 -0.04 15.91 20.60
N SER A 5 -0.12 16.06 19.28
CA SER A 5 -0.40 17.32 18.59
C SER A 5 -1.76 17.91 18.97
N ASP A 6 -2.78 17.06 19.24
CA ASP A 6 -4.10 17.52 19.67
C ASP A 6 -4.09 18.02 21.12
N PHE A 7 -3.33 17.37 22.01
CA PHE A 7 -3.11 17.88 23.37
C PHE A 7 -2.48 19.26 23.34
N ILE A 8 -1.40 19.42 22.55
CA ILE A 8 -0.71 20.70 22.40
C ILE A 8 -1.66 21.77 21.83
N ALA A 9 -2.45 21.42 20.82
CA ALA A 9 -3.42 22.34 20.20
C ALA A 9 -4.50 22.79 21.20
N GLU A 10 -4.97 21.92 22.08
CA GLU A 10 -5.94 22.29 23.12
C GLU A 10 -5.38 23.21 24.18
N GLU A 11 -4.15 22.93 24.67
CA GLU A 11 -3.46 23.82 25.60
C GLU A 11 -3.26 25.22 24.99
N LEU A 12 -2.82 25.27 23.74
CA LEU A 12 -2.71 26.54 23.01
C LEU A 12 -4.06 27.21 22.80
N ALA A 13 -5.12 26.48 22.46
CA ALA A 13 -6.46 27.04 22.26
C ALA A 13 -6.98 27.67 23.54
N ALA A 14 -6.79 27.03 24.69
CA ALA A 14 -7.12 27.58 26.00
C ALA A 14 -6.32 28.84 26.31
N ALA A 15 -5.01 28.86 25.97
CA ALA A 15 -4.14 30.02 26.17
C ALA A 15 -4.52 31.20 25.27
N PHE A 16 -4.86 30.97 24.00
CA PHE A 16 -5.39 32.02 23.11
C PHE A 16 -6.67 32.64 23.67
N GLU A 17 -7.63 31.79 24.08
CA GLU A 17 -8.88 32.23 24.67
C GLU A 17 -8.67 33.01 25.98
N ALA A 18 -7.81 32.53 26.86
CA ALA A 18 -7.45 33.23 28.10
C ALA A 18 -6.72 34.55 27.88
N ALA A 19 -6.04 34.71 26.74
CA ALA A 19 -5.41 35.95 26.32
C ALA A 19 -6.38 36.91 25.57
N GLY A 20 -7.64 36.50 25.37
CA GLY A 20 -8.66 37.30 24.66
C GLY A 20 -8.64 37.16 23.13
N TYR A 21 -8.06 36.08 22.61
CA TYR A 21 -7.99 35.79 21.19
C TYR A 21 -8.82 34.56 20.81
N ASP A 22 -9.17 34.44 19.52
CA ASP A 22 -9.92 33.29 19.02
C ASP A 22 -9.06 32.01 19.11
N ARG A 23 -9.62 30.98 19.75
CA ARG A 23 -9.02 29.65 19.92
C ARG A 23 -8.63 28.97 18.61
N ASN A 24 -9.29 29.32 17.49
CA ASN A 24 -9.04 28.75 16.17
C ASN A 24 -7.66 29.11 15.59
N TYR A 25 -6.94 30.08 16.21
CA TYR A 25 -5.56 30.36 15.86
C TYR A 25 -4.54 29.37 16.44
N ALA A 26 -4.95 28.49 17.34
CA ALA A 26 -4.09 27.46 17.95
C ALA A 26 -3.75 26.33 16.99
N LYS A 27 -3.12 26.64 15.87
CA LYS A 27 -2.66 25.65 14.88
C LYS A 27 -1.22 25.25 15.18
N VAL A 28 -1.04 23.98 15.53
CA VAL A 28 0.25 23.37 15.87
C VAL A 28 0.84 22.68 14.65
N THR A 29 2.13 22.85 14.44
CA THR A 29 2.92 22.13 13.45
C THR A 29 4.24 21.66 14.06
N LEU A 30 4.79 20.58 13.54
CA LEU A 30 6.17 20.19 13.83
C LEU A 30 7.10 21.33 13.41
N SER A 31 8.10 21.61 14.24
CA SER A 31 9.09 22.63 13.92
C SER A 31 10.03 22.18 12.81
N ASN A 32 10.32 23.07 11.87
CA ASN A 32 11.38 22.88 10.87
C ASN A 32 12.79 23.10 11.47
N ARG A 33 12.86 23.53 12.73
CA ARG A 33 14.09 23.80 13.47
C ARG A 33 14.06 23.03 14.81
N PRO A 34 14.23 21.70 14.77
CA PRO A 34 14.18 20.86 15.98
C PRO A 34 15.25 21.20 17.01
N ASP A 35 16.32 21.89 16.59
CA ASP A 35 17.34 22.48 17.46
C ASP A 35 16.81 23.61 18.35
N LEU A 36 15.73 24.29 17.94
CA LEU A 36 15.12 25.40 18.68
C LEU A 36 13.87 24.96 19.45
N CYS A 37 13.01 24.16 18.86
CA CYS A 37 11.77 23.67 19.46
C CYS A 37 11.24 22.43 18.73
N GLU A 38 10.42 21.64 19.40
CA GLU A 38 9.80 20.44 18.81
C GLU A 38 8.54 20.78 18.03
N TYR A 39 7.72 21.70 18.54
CA TYR A 39 6.48 22.17 17.91
C TYR A 39 6.46 23.69 17.82
N GLN A 40 5.65 24.18 16.88
CA GLN A 40 5.52 25.60 16.63
C GLN A 40 4.07 25.97 16.30
N CYS A 41 3.64 27.14 16.78
CA CYS A 41 2.37 27.75 16.40
C CYS A 41 2.62 29.12 15.74
N ASN A 42 1.98 29.36 14.58
CA ASN A 42 2.04 30.61 13.86
C ASN A 42 0.72 31.43 13.92
N GLY A 43 -0.20 31.03 14.80
CA GLY A 43 -1.53 31.63 14.92
C GLY A 43 -1.54 33.11 15.26
N ALA A 44 -0.55 33.59 16.00
CA ALA A 44 -0.40 35.01 16.29
C ALA A 44 -0.22 35.87 15.02
N MET A 45 0.47 35.34 14.01
CA MET A 45 0.63 36.05 12.72
C MET A 45 -0.70 36.09 11.96
N ALA A 46 -1.47 35.00 11.98
CA ALA A 46 -2.78 34.93 11.35
C ALA A 46 -3.79 35.88 12.01
N GLY A 47 -3.76 36.00 13.34
CA GLY A 47 -4.64 36.87 14.12
C GLY A 47 -4.30 38.36 14.07
N ALA A 48 -3.08 38.74 13.71
CA ALA A 48 -2.58 40.10 13.81
C ALA A 48 -3.50 41.17 13.15
N LYS A 49 -4.01 40.85 11.97
CA LYS A 49 -4.93 41.77 11.24
C LYS A 49 -6.28 41.92 11.94
N ALA A 50 -6.81 40.81 12.46
CA ALA A 50 -8.12 40.81 13.12
C ALA A 50 -8.12 41.60 14.45
N TYR A 51 -7.01 41.55 15.18
CA TYR A 51 -6.85 42.23 16.46
C TYR A 51 -6.09 43.55 16.40
N HIS A 52 -5.70 44.02 15.19
CA HIS A 52 -4.93 45.26 14.99
C HIS A 52 -3.69 45.35 15.93
N LYS A 53 -3.01 44.24 16.15
CA LYS A 53 -1.90 44.10 17.08
C LYS A 53 -0.71 43.42 16.41
N ALA A 54 0.50 43.81 16.80
CA ALA A 54 1.71 43.18 16.27
C ALA A 54 1.73 41.69 16.62
N PRO A 55 2.06 40.79 15.67
CA PRO A 55 2.04 39.35 15.92
C PRO A 55 2.86 38.91 17.15
N ILE A 56 4.03 39.51 17.34
CA ILE A 56 4.89 39.20 18.48
C ILE A 56 4.23 39.53 19.83
N MET A 57 3.41 40.59 19.89
CA MET A 57 2.68 40.95 21.12
C MET A 57 1.57 39.95 21.42
N ILE A 58 0.87 39.48 20.39
CA ILE A 58 -0.14 38.40 20.52
C ILE A 58 0.56 37.12 21.04
N ALA A 59 1.68 36.76 20.41
CA ALA A 59 2.47 35.59 20.84
C ALA A 59 2.91 35.70 22.31
N GLN A 60 3.39 36.88 22.74
CA GLN A 60 3.77 37.12 24.13
C GLN A 60 2.60 36.99 25.11
N ASP A 61 1.42 37.53 24.76
CA ASP A 61 0.22 37.43 25.60
C ASP A 61 -0.21 35.96 25.77
N VAL A 62 -0.14 35.15 24.68
CA VAL A 62 -0.47 33.72 24.71
C VAL A 62 0.56 32.93 25.52
N VAL A 63 1.86 33.17 25.30
CA VAL A 63 2.94 32.53 26.08
C VAL A 63 2.76 32.75 27.56
N ALA A 64 2.41 33.98 28.01
CA ALA A 64 2.15 34.27 29.42
C ALA A 64 0.99 33.46 30.02
N LYS A 65 0.09 32.91 29.18
CA LYS A 65 -1.01 32.03 29.63
C LYS A 65 -0.66 30.55 29.63
N LEU A 66 0.48 30.20 29.04
CA LEU A 66 1.02 28.82 29.05
C LEU A 66 1.97 28.57 30.20
N GLU A 67 2.33 29.61 30.95
CA GLU A 67 3.14 29.46 32.17
C GLU A 67 2.45 28.53 33.17
N GLY A 68 3.15 27.44 33.57
CA GLY A 68 2.62 26.42 34.46
C GLY A 68 1.82 25.31 33.81
N SER A 69 1.70 25.27 32.45
CA SER A 69 1.19 24.09 31.75
C SER A 69 2.11 22.90 32.00
N GLY A 70 1.56 21.76 32.38
CA GLY A 70 2.33 20.52 32.58
C GLY A 70 2.83 19.89 31.25
N CYS A 71 2.42 20.43 30.10
CA CYS A 71 2.80 19.90 28.80
C CYS A 71 4.15 20.41 28.29
N PHE A 72 4.61 21.57 28.76
CA PHE A 72 5.79 22.26 28.21
C PHE A 72 6.86 22.52 29.29
N CYS A 73 8.11 22.27 28.95
CA CYS A 73 9.26 22.69 29.75
C CYS A 73 9.80 24.07 29.31
N ASP A 74 9.55 24.48 28.04
CA ASP A 74 9.96 25.79 27.53
C ASP A 74 8.96 26.28 26.48
N VAL A 75 8.54 27.54 26.58
CA VAL A 75 7.63 28.19 25.65
C VAL A 75 8.14 29.59 25.35
N GLN A 76 8.37 29.91 24.08
CA GLN A 76 8.97 31.17 23.68
C GLN A 76 8.19 31.86 22.56
N ALA A 77 7.93 33.16 22.70
CA ALA A 77 7.47 34.03 21.63
C ALA A 77 8.67 34.53 20.83
N VAL A 78 8.70 34.21 19.54
CA VAL A 78 9.82 34.51 18.63
C VAL A 78 9.34 35.35 17.45
N ASN A 79 10.11 36.38 17.06
CA ASN A 79 9.79 37.23 15.93
C ASN A 79 9.62 36.42 14.62
N PRO A 80 8.64 36.79 13.77
CA PRO A 80 7.71 37.92 13.88
C PRO A 80 6.44 37.63 14.72
N GLY A 81 6.23 36.43 15.26
CA GLY A 81 5.05 36.03 16.01
C GLY A 81 4.87 34.53 16.10
N PHE A 82 5.98 33.79 16.04
CA PHE A 82 5.97 32.36 16.30
C PHE A 82 5.90 32.08 17.81
N ILE A 83 5.21 31.03 18.18
CA ILE A 83 5.27 30.44 19.51
C ILE A 83 6.00 29.11 19.39
N ASN A 84 7.21 29.05 19.91
CA ASN A 84 8.04 27.84 19.96
C ASN A 84 7.74 27.08 21.24
N LEU A 85 7.60 25.75 21.12
CA LEU A 85 7.17 24.86 22.19
C LEU A 85 8.15 23.71 22.33
N LYS A 86 8.65 23.50 23.57
CA LYS A 86 9.37 22.28 23.96
C LYS A 86 8.55 21.51 24.97
N LEU A 87 8.37 20.22 24.72
CA LEU A 87 7.57 19.34 25.56
C LEU A 87 8.30 19.00 26.86
N ASP A 88 7.54 18.93 27.94
CA ASP A 88 8.01 18.41 29.21
C ASP A 88 8.26 16.89 29.11
N GLU A 89 9.38 16.43 29.65
CA GLU A 89 9.79 15.03 29.55
C GLU A 89 8.86 14.07 30.30
N ARG A 90 8.26 14.53 31.40
CA ARG A 90 7.29 13.73 32.16
C ARG A 90 6.00 13.55 31.36
N PHE A 91 5.54 14.65 30.76
CA PHE A 91 4.35 14.58 29.87
C PHE A 91 4.56 13.60 28.72
N VAL A 92 5.73 13.64 28.09
CA VAL A 92 6.07 12.69 26.99
C VAL A 92 6.17 11.26 27.53
N ALA A 93 6.82 11.05 28.69
CA ALA A 93 6.94 9.72 29.30
C ALA A 93 5.58 9.12 29.66
N ASP A 94 4.70 9.91 30.31
CA ASP A 94 3.34 9.47 30.67
C ASP A 94 2.51 9.13 29.43
N TYR A 95 2.65 9.90 28.34
CA TYR A 95 2.02 9.62 27.06
C TYR A 95 2.52 8.29 26.45
N LEU A 96 3.81 8.01 26.49
CA LEU A 96 4.39 6.77 25.99
C LEU A 96 4.01 5.56 26.84
N ASP A 97 3.92 5.72 28.15
CA ASP A 97 3.43 4.68 29.06
C ASP A 97 1.97 4.31 28.78
N GLU A 98 1.11 5.30 28.50
CA GLU A 98 -0.26 5.05 28.08
C GLU A 98 -0.30 4.33 26.71
N MET A 99 0.52 4.78 25.76
CA MET A 99 0.64 4.17 24.43
C MET A 99 1.12 2.71 24.51
N GLU A 100 2.03 2.37 25.43
CA GLU A 100 2.55 1.02 25.62
C GLU A 100 1.48 0.06 26.15
N THR A 101 0.58 0.52 27.01
CA THR A 101 -0.50 -0.29 27.57
C THR A 101 -1.62 -0.60 26.59
N ASP A 102 -1.73 0.15 25.49
CA ASP A 102 -2.73 -0.06 24.43
C ASP A 102 -2.25 -1.12 23.42
N GLU A 103 -3.12 -2.08 23.09
CA GLU A 103 -2.81 -3.11 22.10
C GLU A 103 -2.53 -2.52 20.71
N ASP A 104 -3.23 -1.44 20.36
CA ASP A 104 -3.07 -0.72 19.10
C ASP A 104 -2.09 0.44 19.16
N LEU A 105 -1.31 0.54 20.23
CA LEU A 105 -0.32 1.61 20.44
C LEU A 105 -0.94 3.01 20.37
N GLY A 106 -2.14 3.13 20.92
CA GLY A 106 -2.88 4.38 21.00
C GLY A 106 -3.49 4.87 19.67
N LEU A 107 -3.55 4.06 18.61
CA LEU A 107 -4.15 4.47 17.35
C LEU A 107 -5.62 4.87 17.50
N ASN A 108 -6.00 5.97 16.86
CA ASN A 108 -7.39 6.41 16.73
C ASN A 108 -8.08 5.60 15.64
N LYS A 109 -8.49 4.38 15.95
CA LYS A 109 -9.35 3.64 15.03
C LYS A 109 -10.69 4.34 14.87
N THR A 110 -11.23 4.32 13.65
CA THR A 110 -12.54 4.91 13.39
C THR A 110 -13.64 4.17 14.13
N ASP A 111 -14.59 4.91 14.71
CA ASP A 111 -15.84 4.40 15.26
C ASP A 111 -16.94 4.19 14.19
N LYS A 112 -16.66 4.62 12.95
CA LYS A 112 -17.53 4.49 11.78
C LYS A 112 -16.79 3.76 10.66
N PRO A 113 -16.64 2.44 10.74
CA PRO A 113 -15.96 1.66 9.72
C PRO A 113 -16.61 1.85 8.35
N LYS A 114 -15.81 2.18 7.35
CA LYS A 114 -16.23 2.20 5.94
C LYS A 114 -16.02 0.82 5.32
N MET A 115 -16.89 0.46 4.39
CA MET A 115 -16.64 -0.65 3.48
C MET A 115 -15.78 -0.16 2.31
N ILE A 116 -14.57 -0.69 2.20
CA ILE A 116 -13.58 -0.30 1.18
C ILE A 116 -13.25 -1.51 0.30
N VAL A 117 -13.41 -1.36 -1.00
CA VAL A 117 -12.91 -2.36 -1.97
C VAL A 117 -11.64 -1.82 -2.61
N ILE A 118 -10.57 -2.60 -2.60
CA ILE A 118 -9.31 -2.25 -3.24
C ILE A 118 -9.03 -3.22 -4.37
N ASP A 119 -8.96 -2.70 -5.58
CA ASP A 119 -8.61 -3.41 -6.81
C ASP A 119 -7.10 -3.29 -7.04
N TYR A 120 -6.38 -4.40 -6.95
CA TYR A 120 -4.93 -4.42 -7.12
C TYR A 120 -4.40 -5.78 -7.56
N GLY A 121 -3.21 -5.80 -8.12
CA GLY A 121 -2.53 -7.04 -8.54
C GLY A 121 -2.92 -7.56 -9.91
N GLY A 122 -4.13 -7.35 -10.37
CA GLY A 122 -4.83 -7.71 -11.61
C GLY A 122 -4.05 -8.33 -12.79
N PRO A 123 -3.48 -9.56 -12.68
CA PRO A 123 -2.79 -10.17 -13.81
C PRO A 123 -3.77 -10.80 -14.80
N ASN A 124 -3.34 -10.90 -16.03
CA ASN A 124 -4.02 -11.80 -16.98
C ASN A 124 -3.71 -13.26 -16.62
N VAL A 125 -4.73 -14.12 -16.62
CA VAL A 125 -4.52 -15.57 -16.46
C VAL A 125 -3.68 -16.14 -17.60
N ALA A 126 -3.11 -17.32 -17.40
CA ALA A 126 -2.22 -18.00 -18.35
C ALA A 126 -0.94 -17.20 -18.73
N LYS A 127 -0.56 -16.23 -17.91
CA LYS A 127 0.71 -15.51 -18.04
C LYS A 127 1.46 -15.55 -16.72
N PRO A 128 2.80 -15.70 -16.76
CA PRO A 128 3.58 -15.62 -15.54
C PRO A 128 3.52 -14.21 -14.96
N LEU A 129 3.57 -14.11 -13.64
CA LEU A 129 3.80 -12.83 -12.99
C LEU A 129 5.18 -12.31 -13.35
N HIS A 130 5.24 -11.07 -13.75
CA HIS A 130 6.48 -10.36 -14.02
C HIS A 130 6.64 -9.15 -13.10
N VAL A 131 7.80 -8.56 -13.07
CA VAL A 131 8.13 -7.42 -12.20
C VAL A 131 7.17 -6.23 -12.33
N GLY A 132 6.48 -6.08 -13.47
CA GLY A 132 5.45 -5.06 -13.65
C GLY A 132 4.20 -5.25 -12.76
N HIS A 133 3.93 -6.49 -12.28
CA HIS A 133 2.83 -6.77 -11.36
C HIS A 133 3.21 -6.50 -9.89
N LEU A 134 4.51 -6.41 -9.59
CA LEU A 134 5.02 -6.27 -8.23
C LEU A 134 4.46 -5.03 -7.53
N ARG A 135 4.54 -3.88 -8.18
CA ARG A 135 4.14 -2.60 -7.59
C ARG A 135 2.66 -2.55 -7.21
N SER A 136 1.78 -2.97 -8.12
CA SER A 136 0.35 -3.05 -7.82
C SER A 136 0.08 -3.92 -6.60
N ALA A 137 0.67 -5.11 -6.56
CA ALA A 137 0.49 -6.07 -5.48
C ALA A 137 0.97 -5.54 -4.12
N ILE A 138 2.20 -5.01 -4.06
CA ILE A 138 2.82 -4.55 -2.82
C ILE A 138 2.13 -3.28 -2.29
N ILE A 139 1.85 -2.32 -3.16
CA ILE A 139 1.20 -1.06 -2.77
C ILE A 139 -0.23 -1.34 -2.31
N GLY A 140 -0.99 -2.14 -3.09
CA GLY A 140 -2.38 -2.47 -2.75
C GLY A 140 -2.49 -3.25 -1.44
N GLU A 141 -1.62 -4.22 -1.22
CA GLU A 141 -1.57 -4.97 0.04
C GLU A 141 -1.26 -4.06 1.23
N SER A 142 -0.29 -3.16 1.10
CA SER A 142 0.04 -2.22 2.17
C SER A 142 -1.12 -1.27 2.46
N VAL A 143 -1.76 -0.70 1.44
CA VAL A 143 -2.94 0.18 1.59
C VAL A 143 -4.09 -0.58 2.27
N LYS A 144 -4.34 -1.85 1.91
CA LYS A 144 -5.32 -2.71 2.56
C LYS A 144 -5.03 -2.88 4.05
N ARG A 145 -3.78 -3.22 4.39
CA ARG A 145 -3.37 -3.42 5.79
C ARG A 145 -3.45 -2.14 6.61
N ILE A 146 -3.03 -1.01 6.05
CA ILE A 146 -3.15 0.31 6.70
C ILE A 146 -4.63 0.63 6.99
N ALA A 147 -5.51 0.47 5.99
CA ALA A 147 -6.92 0.77 6.16
C ALA A 147 -7.59 -0.14 7.21
N ARG A 148 -7.24 -1.44 7.24
CA ARG A 148 -7.68 -2.37 8.29
C ARG A 148 -7.15 -1.99 9.67
N LYS A 149 -5.88 -1.58 9.76
CA LYS A 149 -5.27 -1.11 11.00
C LYS A 149 -5.99 0.13 11.56
N MET A 150 -6.49 1.00 10.67
CA MET A 150 -7.31 2.17 11.03
C MET A 150 -8.76 1.84 11.36
N GLY A 151 -9.17 0.57 11.32
CA GLY A 151 -10.49 0.10 11.76
C GLY A 151 -11.54 0.02 10.66
N HIS A 152 -11.18 0.06 9.39
CA HIS A 152 -12.12 -0.09 8.28
C HIS A 152 -12.33 -1.55 7.87
N ASN A 153 -13.49 -1.83 7.25
CA ASN A 153 -13.80 -3.10 6.60
C ASN A 153 -13.24 -3.06 5.17
N VAL A 154 -12.27 -3.90 4.87
CA VAL A 154 -11.58 -3.82 3.57
C VAL A 154 -11.58 -5.17 2.87
N LEU A 155 -11.98 -5.16 1.60
CA LEU A 155 -11.90 -6.28 0.67
C LEU A 155 -10.84 -5.99 -0.40
N GLY A 156 -9.84 -6.85 -0.49
CA GLY A 156 -8.85 -6.83 -1.58
C GLY A 156 -9.33 -7.71 -2.73
N ASP A 157 -9.49 -7.15 -3.91
CA ASP A 157 -9.91 -7.84 -5.13
C ASP A 157 -8.76 -7.87 -6.14
N ILE A 158 -8.40 -9.06 -6.62
CA ILE A 158 -7.33 -9.21 -7.61
C ILE A 158 -7.78 -8.80 -9.02
N HIS A 159 -9.03 -8.92 -9.34
CA HIS A 159 -9.67 -8.64 -10.64
C HIS A 159 -8.89 -9.15 -11.85
N LEU A 160 -9.03 -10.46 -12.14
CA LEU A 160 -8.26 -11.17 -13.16
C LEU A 160 -8.72 -10.80 -14.59
N GLY A 161 -7.75 -10.63 -15.50
CA GLY A 161 -8.02 -10.62 -16.94
C GLY A 161 -8.18 -12.05 -17.46
N ASP A 162 -9.41 -12.54 -17.53
CA ASP A 162 -9.73 -13.96 -17.78
C ASP A 162 -10.73 -14.21 -18.91
N TRP A 163 -11.19 -13.16 -19.60
CA TRP A 163 -12.32 -13.30 -20.53
C TRP A 163 -12.09 -12.70 -21.93
N GLY A 164 -10.93 -12.20 -22.22
CA GLY A 164 -10.63 -11.51 -23.46
C GLY A 164 -10.10 -12.40 -24.59
N TYR A 165 -9.65 -11.75 -25.66
CA TYR A 165 -9.04 -12.35 -26.86
C TYR A 165 -7.91 -13.34 -26.57
N GLN A 166 -7.19 -13.15 -25.48
CA GLN A 166 -6.15 -14.08 -25.03
C GLN A 166 -6.66 -15.51 -24.81
N MET A 167 -7.92 -15.68 -24.38
CA MET A 167 -8.51 -17.02 -24.20
C MET A 167 -8.69 -17.71 -25.56
N GLY A 168 -9.17 -16.97 -26.56
CA GLY A 168 -9.29 -17.49 -27.91
C GLY A 168 -7.95 -17.88 -28.54
N LEU A 169 -6.90 -17.10 -28.28
CA LEU A 169 -5.53 -17.41 -28.69
C LEU A 169 -5.07 -18.75 -28.10
N ILE A 170 -5.24 -18.93 -26.80
CA ILE A 170 -4.84 -20.16 -26.10
C ILE A 170 -5.62 -21.37 -26.62
N ILE A 171 -6.95 -21.24 -26.77
CA ILE A 171 -7.82 -22.31 -27.27
C ILE A 171 -7.41 -22.69 -28.69
N THR A 172 -7.14 -21.72 -29.57
CA THR A 172 -6.73 -21.95 -30.95
C THR A 172 -5.38 -22.69 -31.03
N GLU A 173 -4.39 -22.24 -30.27
CA GLU A 173 -3.08 -22.88 -30.23
C GLU A 173 -3.16 -24.30 -29.65
N LEU A 174 -3.97 -24.49 -28.59
CA LEU A 174 -4.18 -25.80 -27.99
C LEU A 174 -4.83 -26.78 -29.00
N LYS A 175 -5.79 -26.28 -29.78
CA LYS A 175 -6.43 -27.06 -30.86
C LYS A 175 -5.45 -27.47 -31.94
N GLU A 176 -4.50 -26.63 -32.31
CA GLU A 176 -3.45 -26.99 -33.27
C GLU A 176 -2.47 -28.04 -32.71
N ARG A 177 -2.09 -27.91 -31.44
CA ARG A 177 -1.13 -28.82 -30.76
C ARG A 177 -1.74 -30.17 -30.41
N LYS A 178 -3.00 -30.19 -29.97
CA LYS A 178 -3.69 -31.38 -29.42
C LYS A 178 -5.12 -31.48 -30.00
N PRO A 179 -5.29 -31.64 -31.36
CA PRO A 179 -6.59 -31.62 -32.00
C PRO A 179 -7.50 -32.80 -31.58
N GLU A 180 -6.93 -33.87 -31.04
CA GLU A 180 -7.62 -35.07 -30.60
C GLU A 180 -8.35 -34.92 -29.26
N LEU A 181 -8.16 -33.82 -28.57
CA LEU A 181 -8.79 -33.60 -27.27
C LEU A 181 -10.32 -33.50 -27.38
N PRO A 182 -11.11 -34.08 -26.47
CA PRO A 182 -12.56 -34.11 -26.52
C PRO A 182 -13.22 -32.74 -26.53
N TYR A 183 -12.51 -31.71 -26.09
CA TYR A 183 -12.99 -30.31 -26.07
C TYR A 183 -13.26 -29.74 -27.47
N PHE A 184 -12.65 -30.31 -28.51
CA PHE A 184 -12.73 -29.87 -29.91
C PHE A 184 -13.67 -30.72 -30.75
N ASP A 185 -14.24 -31.80 -30.19
CA ASP A 185 -15.24 -32.64 -30.84
C ASP A 185 -16.65 -32.10 -30.55
N GLU A 186 -17.28 -31.55 -31.58
CA GLU A 186 -18.65 -31.02 -31.50
C GLU A 186 -19.71 -32.09 -31.14
N ASN A 187 -19.41 -33.36 -31.37
CA ASN A 187 -20.28 -34.49 -31.07
C ASN A 187 -20.03 -35.13 -29.70
N PHE A 188 -19.06 -34.63 -28.97
CA PHE A 188 -18.73 -35.18 -27.65
C PHE A 188 -19.89 -34.99 -26.66
N LYS A 189 -20.37 -36.11 -26.11
CA LYS A 189 -21.48 -36.15 -25.15
C LYS A 189 -21.07 -36.63 -23.74
N GLY A 190 -19.81 -36.96 -23.55
CA GLY A 190 -19.28 -37.41 -22.27
C GLY A 190 -19.01 -36.26 -21.30
N GLU A 191 -18.52 -36.64 -20.12
CA GLU A 191 -17.93 -35.67 -19.19
C GLU A 191 -16.51 -35.34 -19.63
N TYR A 192 -16.16 -34.04 -19.62
CA TYR A 192 -14.79 -33.63 -19.91
C TYR A 192 -13.83 -34.09 -18.81
N PRO A 193 -12.57 -34.42 -19.17
CA PRO A 193 -11.57 -34.84 -18.18
C PRO A 193 -11.46 -33.84 -17.03
N ALA A 194 -11.35 -34.35 -15.80
CA ALA A 194 -11.15 -33.52 -14.61
C ALA A 194 -9.73 -32.92 -14.54
N GLU A 195 -8.75 -33.60 -15.15
CA GLU A 195 -7.38 -33.11 -15.22
C GLU A 195 -7.21 -32.16 -16.39
N ALA A 196 -6.47 -31.06 -16.15
CA ALA A 196 -6.14 -30.09 -17.18
C ALA A 196 -5.28 -30.74 -18.28
N PRO A 197 -5.55 -30.46 -19.57
CA PRO A 197 -4.76 -31.01 -20.69
C PRO A 197 -3.39 -30.32 -20.86
N PHE A 198 -3.01 -29.46 -19.94
CA PHE A 198 -1.78 -28.66 -19.93
C PHE A 198 -1.35 -28.33 -18.50
N THR A 199 -0.08 -28.02 -18.37
CA THR A 199 0.53 -27.46 -17.15
C THR A 199 0.61 -25.93 -17.26
N ILE A 200 0.95 -25.24 -16.14
CA ILE A 200 1.19 -23.77 -16.18
C ILE A 200 2.35 -23.43 -17.12
N SER A 201 3.41 -24.23 -17.15
CA SER A 201 4.56 -24.02 -18.03
C SER A 201 4.18 -24.14 -19.51
N GLU A 202 3.30 -25.08 -19.86
CA GLU A 202 2.76 -25.19 -21.23
C GLU A 202 1.90 -23.97 -21.59
N LEU A 203 1.07 -23.46 -20.67
CA LEU A 203 0.28 -22.24 -20.92
C LEU A 203 1.15 -21.01 -21.15
N GLU A 204 2.25 -20.89 -20.41
CA GLU A 204 3.24 -19.82 -20.56
C GLU A 204 3.94 -19.83 -21.91
N GLU A 205 4.03 -20.99 -22.56
CA GLU A 205 4.55 -21.15 -23.92
C GLU A 205 3.47 -20.98 -25.00
N ILE A 206 2.27 -21.51 -24.74
CA ILE A 206 1.13 -21.48 -25.69
C ILE A 206 0.75 -20.04 -26.03
N TYR A 207 0.58 -19.18 -25.01
CA TYR A 207 0.09 -17.82 -25.24
C TYR A 207 1.03 -16.95 -26.09
N PRO A 208 2.34 -16.83 -25.80
CA PRO A 208 3.27 -16.07 -26.64
C PRO A 208 3.34 -16.61 -28.07
N THR A 209 3.33 -17.93 -28.23
CA THR A 209 3.33 -18.59 -29.55
C THR A 209 2.08 -18.19 -30.35
N ALA A 210 0.90 -18.31 -29.75
CA ALA A 210 -0.36 -17.93 -30.38
C ALA A 210 -0.41 -16.44 -30.73
N SER A 211 0.07 -15.59 -29.80
CA SER A 211 0.13 -14.15 -30.03
C SER A 211 1.11 -13.76 -31.15
N GLY A 212 2.20 -14.50 -31.29
CA GLY A 212 3.14 -14.34 -32.41
C GLY A 212 2.50 -14.72 -33.74
N LYS A 213 1.92 -15.91 -33.82
CA LYS A 213 1.23 -16.38 -35.03
C LYS A 213 0.11 -15.42 -35.48
N ALA A 214 -0.71 -14.93 -34.55
CA ALA A 214 -1.81 -14.03 -34.85
C ALA A 214 -1.38 -12.64 -35.37
N LYS A 215 -0.13 -12.25 -35.18
CA LYS A 215 0.44 -11.01 -35.75
C LYS A 215 0.89 -11.18 -37.19
N GLU A 216 1.27 -12.38 -37.56
CA GLU A 216 1.85 -12.71 -38.87
C GLU A 216 0.83 -13.35 -39.79
N ASP A 217 -0.22 -13.99 -39.26
CA ASP A 217 -1.23 -14.75 -39.97
C ASP A 217 -2.65 -14.26 -39.63
N GLU A 218 -3.29 -13.59 -40.57
CA GLU A 218 -4.66 -13.04 -40.43
C GLU A 218 -5.70 -14.16 -40.26
N GLU A 219 -5.57 -15.30 -40.94
CA GLU A 219 -6.48 -16.43 -40.80
C GLU A 219 -6.39 -17.03 -39.39
N TYR A 220 -5.18 -17.12 -38.82
CA TYR A 220 -5.00 -17.54 -37.44
C TYR A 220 -5.66 -16.56 -36.46
N ARG A 221 -5.51 -15.27 -36.72
CA ARG A 221 -6.14 -14.22 -35.89
C ARG A 221 -7.65 -14.31 -35.92
N GLU A 222 -8.26 -14.52 -37.08
CA GLU A 222 -9.71 -14.69 -37.20
C GLU A 222 -10.20 -15.95 -36.48
N ARG A 223 -9.47 -17.06 -36.56
CA ARG A 223 -9.80 -18.28 -35.81
C ARG A 223 -9.77 -18.05 -34.31
N ALA A 224 -8.79 -17.29 -33.81
CA ALA A 224 -8.69 -16.94 -32.38
C ALA A 224 -9.83 -16.01 -31.93
N LEU A 225 -10.23 -15.03 -32.78
CA LEU A 225 -11.39 -14.18 -32.50
C LEU A 225 -12.68 -15.02 -32.49
N HIS A 226 -12.83 -15.95 -33.41
CA HIS A 226 -13.98 -16.86 -33.46
C HIS A 226 -14.00 -17.79 -32.21
N ALA A 227 -12.86 -18.31 -31.78
CA ALA A 227 -12.76 -19.11 -30.58
C ALA A 227 -13.16 -18.31 -29.33
N THR A 228 -12.75 -17.01 -29.24
CA THR A 228 -13.20 -16.10 -28.19
C THR A 228 -14.72 -15.93 -28.22
N TYR A 229 -15.30 -15.69 -29.38
CA TYR A 229 -16.75 -15.56 -29.55
C TYR A 229 -17.49 -16.82 -29.09
N LEU A 230 -17.03 -18.01 -29.51
CA LEU A 230 -17.63 -19.29 -29.10
C LEU A 230 -17.54 -19.51 -27.58
N LEU A 231 -16.41 -19.20 -26.96
CA LEU A 231 -16.26 -19.26 -25.49
C LEU A 231 -17.30 -18.35 -24.82
N GLN A 232 -17.36 -17.10 -25.23
CA GLN A 232 -18.25 -16.09 -24.65
C GLN A 232 -19.75 -16.42 -24.88
N ASN A 233 -20.07 -17.23 -25.88
CA ASN A 233 -21.43 -17.73 -26.15
C ASN A 233 -21.68 -19.15 -25.61
N GLY A 234 -20.86 -19.62 -24.69
CA GLY A 234 -21.12 -20.83 -23.91
C GLY A 234 -20.82 -22.14 -24.64
N HIS A 235 -19.88 -22.15 -25.60
CA HIS A 235 -19.40 -23.39 -26.23
C HIS A 235 -18.82 -24.35 -25.16
N LYS A 236 -19.46 -25.50 -24.96
CA LYS A 236 -19.18 -26.41 -23.84
C LYS A 236 -17.72 -26.83 -23.74
N GLY A 237 -17.09 -27.24 -24.83
CA GLY A 237 -15.68 -27.64 -24.85
C GLY A 237 -14.74 -26.48 -24.48
N TYR A 238 -14.99 -25.29 -25.03
CA TYR A 238 -14.16 -24.11 -24.75
C TYR A 238 -14.35 -23.59 -23.34
N THR A 239 -15.57 -23.67 -22.80
CA THR A 239 -15.83 -23.36 -21.39
C THR A 239 -15.11 -24.34 -20.47
N ALA A 240 -15.06 -25.64 -20.82
CA ALA A 240 -14.30 -26.62 -20.04
C ALA A 240 -12.78 -26.36 -20.08
N ILE A 241 -12.22 -25.97 -21.24
CA ILE A 241 -10.82 -25.52 -21.35
C ILE A 241 -10.58 -24.29 -20.49
N TRP A 242 -11.46 -23.29 -20.57
CA TRP A 242 -11.36 -22.06 -19.78
C TRP A 242 -11.36 -22.37 -18.28
N ASN A 243 -12.22 -23.27 -17.80
CA ASN A 243 -12.20 -23.70 -16.40
C ASN A 243 -10.85 -24.31 -15.99
N HIS A 244 -10.21 -25.09 -16.88
CA HIS A 244 -8.87 -25.60 -16.62
C HIS A 244 -7.80 -24.50 -16.59
N ILE A 245 -7.88 -23.53 -17.52
CA ILE A 245 -6.99 -22.38 -17.52
C ILE A 245 -7.11 -21.62 -16.19
N MET A 246 -8.32 -21.34 -15.74
CA MET A 246 -8.60 -20.67 -14.49
C MET A 246 -8.03 -21.44 -13.29
N HIS A 247 -8.32 -22.75 -13.21
CA HIS A 247 -7.85 -23.57 -12.11
C HIS A 247 -6.31 -23.58 -12.00
N VAL A 248 -5.63 -23.85 -13.11
CA VAL A 248 -4.16 -23.91 -13.18
C VAL A 248 -3.54 -22.54 -12.86
N SER A 249 -4.06 -21.46 -13.49
CA SER A 249 -3.54 -20.12 -13.33
C SER A 249 -3.77 -19.56 -11.91
N VAL A 250 -4.97 -19.71 -11.35
CA VAL A 250 -5.28 -19.20 -10.01
C VAL A 250 -4.45 -19.91 -8.94
N ASN A 251 -4.23 -21.21 -9.07
CA ASN A 251 -3.39 -21.94 -8.12
C ASN A 251 -1.93 -21.46 -8.16
N ASP A 252 -1.39 -21.19 -9.34
CA ASP A 252 -0.04 -20.64 -9.49
C ASP A 252 0.04 -19.21 -8.96
N LEU A 253 -0.93 -18.36 -9.27
CA LEU A 253 -1.02 -16.98 -8.77
C LEU A 253 -1.08 -16.94 -7.24
N LYS A 254 -1.90 -17.79 -6.62
CA LYS A 254 -1.99 -17.90 -5.15
C LYS A 254 -0.64 -18.23 -4.52
N LYS A 255 0.10 -19.17 -5.10
CA LYS A 255 1.43 -19.54 -4.64
C LYS A 255 2.41 -18.36 -4.76
N ASN A 256 2.41 -17.67 -5.90
CA ASN A 256 3.31 -16.54 -6.14
C ASN A 256 3.00 -15.34 -5.24
N TYR A 257 1.74 -15.01 -5.04
CA TYR A 257 1.34 -13.93 -4.12
C TYR A 257 1.59 -14.28 -2.66
N ALA A 258 1.38 -15.54 -2.26
CA ALA A 258 1.76 -16.00 -0.91
C ALA A 258 3.27 -15.82 -0.65
N ASN A 259 4.12 -16.09 -1.65
CA ASN A 259 5.56 -15.84 -1.56
C ASN A 259 5.89 -14.34 -1.37
N LEU A 260 5.01 -13.44 -1.76
CA LEU A 260 5.12 -11.99 -1.52
C LEU A 260 4.43 -11.55 -0.23
N ASN A 261 3.83 -12.45 0.54
CA ASN A 261 2.94 -12.10 1.65
C ASN A 261 1.85 -11.08 1.23
N VAL A 262 1.22 -11.38 0.08
CA VAL A 262 0.08 -10.65 -0.48
C VAL A 262 -1.10 -11.61 -0.53
N ASP A 263 -2.24 -11.18 -0.02
CA ASP A 263 -3.47 -11.97 0.05
C ASP A 263 -4.68 -11.18 -0.47
N PHE A 264 -5.60 -11.88 -1.12
CA PHE A 264 -6.82 -11.30 -1.66
C PHE A 264 -8.05 -11.96 -1.04
N ASP A 265 -9.02 -11.15 -0.68
CA ASP A 265 -10.32 -11.61 -0.19
C ASP A 265 -11.20 -12.10 -1.34
N LEU A 266 -11.07 -11.44 -2.51
CA LEU A 266 -11.85 -11.71 -3.71
C LEU A 266 -10.92 -12.11 -4.86
N TRP A 267 -11.30 -13.20 -5.53
CA TRP A 267 -10.64 -13.71 -6.73
C TRP A 267 -11.62 -13.61 -7.91
N LYS A 268 -12.05 -12.38 -8.20
CA LYS A 268 -12.96 -12.05 -9.27
C LYS A 268 -12.21 -11.76 -10.58
N GLY A 269 -12.91 -11.73 -11.69
CA GLY A 269 -12.34 -11.42 -12.99
C GLY A 269 -13.34 -10.72 -13.93
N GLU A 270 -12.87 -10.40 -15.11
CA GLU A 270 -13.70 -9.82 -16.17
C GLU A 270 -14.92 -10.71 -16.51
N SER A 271 -14.78 -12.04 -16.37
CA SER A 271 -15.85 -13.01 -16.59
C SER A 271 -17.02 -12.85 -15.61
N ASP A 272 -16.74 -12.50 -14.35
CA ASP A 272 -17.77 -12.29 -13.32
C ASP A 272 -18.67 -11.09 -13.63
N ALA A 273 -18.14 -10.09 -14.33
CA ALA A 273 -18.89 -8.89 -14.69
C ALA A 273 -19.81 -9.08 -15.92
N GLN A 274 -19.64 -10.16 -16.68
CA GLN A 274 -20.35 -10.35 -17.96
C GLN A 274 -21.88 -10.37 -17.79
N ALA A 275 -22.38 -10.96 -16.72
CA ALA A 275 -23.83 -11.05 -16.47
C ALA A 275 -24.50 -9.67 -16.28
N TYR A 276 -23.74 -8.67 -15.85
CA TYR A 276 -24.26 -7.31 -15.58
C TYR A 276 -24.29 -6.42 -16.83
N ILE A 277 -23.54 -6.76 -17.89
CA ILE A 277 -23.37 -5.91 -19.08
C ILE A 277 -24.68 -5.67 -19.84
N PRO A 278 -25.51 -6.69 -20.18
CA PRO A 278 -26.72 -6.48 -20.98
C PRO A 278 -27.69 -5.50 -20.32
N ASP A 279 -28.03 -5.72 -19.07
CA ASP A 279 -28.98 -4.89 -18.32
C ASP A 279 -28.44 -3.47 -18.10
N MET A 280 -27.14 -3.35 -17.83
CA MET A 280 -26.46 -2.06 -17.72
C MET A 280 -26.57 -1.26 -19.03
N ILE A 281 -26.24 -1.88 -20.18
CA ILE A 281 -26.31 -1.21 -21.49
C ILE A 281 -27.74 -0.80 -21.82
N GLU A 282 -28.72 -1.69 -21.59
CA GLU A 282 -30.13 -1.38 -21.84
C GLU A 282 -30.59 -0.18 -21.00
N ARG A 283 -30.25 -0.16 -19.71
CA ARG A 283 -30.56 0.95 -18.81
C ARG A 283 -29.92 2.26 -19.28
N LEU A 284 -28.63 2.25 -19.63
CA LEU A 284 -27.91 3.43 -20.10
C LEU A 284 -28.51 4.04 -21.37
N LYS A 285 -28.97 3.20 -22.30
CA LYS A 285 -29.69 3.64 -23.50
C LYS A 285 -31.07 4.20 -23.20
N LYS A 286 -31.85 3.50 -22.37
CA LYS A 286 -33.22 3.86 -22.05
C LYS A 286 -33.31 5.17 -21.25
N GLU A 287 -32.36 5.40 -20.35
CA GLU A 287 -32.30 6.61 -19.53
C GLU A 287 -31.61 7.78 -20.26
N GLY A 288 -31.09 7.57 -21.47
CA GLY A 288 -30.49 8.60 -22.30
C GLY A 288 -29.09 9.03 -21.87
N PHE A 289 -28.41 8.26 -21.02
CA PHE A 289 -27.03 8.51 -20.63
C PHE A 289 -26.01 8.17 -21.72
N ALA A 290 -26.32 7.15 -22.50
CA ALA A 290 -25.46 6.70 -23.60
C ALA A 290 -26.13 6.95 -24.96
N HIS A 291 -25.33 7.42 -25.93
CA HIS A 291 -25.73 7.66 -27.31
C HIS A 291 -24.73 7.06 -28.30
N VAL A 292 -25.16 6.95 -29.56
CA VAL A 292 -24.27 6.44 -30.63
C VAL A 292 -23.46 7.59 -31.20
N ASP A 293 -22.15 7.42 -31.23
CA ASP A 293 -21.17 8.29 -31.86
C ASP A 293 -20.22 7.45 -32.72
N ASP A 294 -20.08 7.77 -33.99
CA ASP A 294 -19.32 6.97 -34.98
C ASP A 294 -19.62 5.45 -34.95
N GLY A 295 -20.88 5.09 -34.67
CA GLY A 295 -21.33 3.70 -34.55
C GLY A 295 -21.06 3.04 -33.19
N ALA A 296 -20.25 3.62 -32.31
CA ALA A 296 -20.00 3.13 -30.96
C ALA A 296 -20.99 3.74 -29.97
N LEU A 297 -21.29 3.03 -28.90
CA LEU A 297 -22.09 3.55 -27.77
C LEU A 297 -21.16 4.23 -26.76
N VAL A 298 -21.42 5.49 -26.48
CA VAL A 298 -20.55 6.32 -25.62
C VAL A 298 -21.33 7.08 -24.56
N ILE A 299 -20.65 7.48 -23.49
CA ILE A 299 -21.15 8.37 -22.43
C ILE A 299 -20.25 9.60 -22.41
N ASP A 300 -20.82 10.79 -22.59
CA ASP A 300 -20.06 12.05 -22.44
C ASP A 300 -19.67 12.28 -20.99
N VAL A 301 -18.39 12.50 -20.76
CA VAL A 301 -17.80 12.67 -19.44
C VAL A 301 -17.03 13.97 -19.27
N GLN A 302 -17.07 14.87 -20.28
CA GLN A 302 -16.51 16.21 -20.21
C GLN A 302 -17.21 17.04 -19.14
N GLU A 303 -16.45 17.75 -18.32
CA GLU A 303 -16.92 18.69 -17.29
C GLU A 303 -16.51 20.12 -17.63
N GLU A 304 -17.29 21.11 -17.17
CA GLU A 304 -16.99 22.54 -17.41
C GLU A 304 -15.65 22.98 -16.81
N SER A 305 -15.19 22.29 -15.77
CA SER A 305 -13.91 22.56 -15.10
C SER A 305 -12.68 22.05 -15.86
N ASP A 306 -12.88 21.23 -16.90
CA ASP A 306 -11.78 20.63 -17.63
C ASP A 306 -11.02 21.66 -18.46
N THR A 307 -9.70 21.65 -18.30
CA THR A 307 -8.78 22.51 -19.07
C THR A 307 -8.36 21.88 -20.40
N LYS A 308 -8.66 20.60 -20.59
CA LYS A 308 -8.38 19.80 -21.79
C LYS A 308 -9.62 19.02 -22.17
N GLU A 309 -9.73 18.69 -23.44
CA GLU A 309 -10.78 17.78 -23.92
C GLU A 309 -10.61 16.40 -23.31
N ILE A 310 -11.68 15.88 -22.71
CA ILE A 310 -11.78 14.52 -22.19
C ILE A 310 -12.67 13.72 -23.13
N PRO A 311 -12.15 12.72 -23.85
CA PRO A 311 -12.96 11.91 -24.77
C PRO A 311 -14.09 11.20 -24.02
N PRO A 312 -15.22 10.91 -24.69
CA PRO A 312 -16.31 10.15 -24.10
C PRO A 312 -15.87 8.77 -23.60
N CYS A 313 -16.53 8.26 -22.57
CA CYS A 313 -16.35 6.87 -22.14
C CYS A 313 -17.05 5.93 -23.11
N MET A 314 -16.29 5.11 -23.82
CA MET A 314 -16.83 4.12 -24.74
C MET A 314 -17.37 2.92 -23.98
N VAL A 315 -18.64 2.58 -24.18
CA VAL A 315 -19.35 1.51 -23.49
C VAL A 315 -19.54 0.27 -24.35
N GLN A 316 -19.65 0.44 -25.68
CA GLN A 316 -19.80 -0.66 -26.64
C GLN A 316 -19.24 -0.24 -28.00
N LYS A 317 -18.52 -1.15 -28.65
CA LYS A 317 -18.04 -0.94 -30.03
C LYS A 317 -19.17 -0.94 -31.04
N SER A 318 -18.89 -0.47 -32.26
CA SER A 318 -19.83 -0.49 -33.38
C SER A 318 -20.27 -1.88 -33.78
N ASP A 319 -19.46 -2.91 -33.56
CA ASP A 319 -19.79 -4.33 -33.77
C ASP A 319 -20.52 -4.99 -32.59
N GLY A 320 -20.84 -4.24 -31.57
CA GLY A 320 -21.50 -4.71 -30.34
C GLY A 320 -20.57 -5.33 -29.29
N ALA A 321 -19.27 -5.39 -29.54
CA ALA A 321 -18.31 -5.96 -28.59
C ALA A 321 -18.08 -5.07 -27.38
N SER A 322 -17.77 -5.71 -26.23
CA SER A 322 -17.38 -5.04 -24.99
C SER A 322 -15.93 -4.55 -25.07
N LEU A 323 -15.64 -3.53 -24.26
CA LEU A 323 -14.33 -2.90 -24.07
C LEU A 323 -13.96 -2.92 -22.60
N TYR A 324 -12.75 -2.46 -22.27
CA TYR A 324 -12.35 -2.25 -20.87
C TYR A 324 -13.32 -1.32 -20.12
N GLY A 325 -13.77 -0.22 -20.74
CA GLY A 325 -14.78 0.66 -20.15
C GLY A 325 -16.10 -0.04 -19.83
N THR A 326 -16.53 -0.99 -20.70
CA THR A 326 -17.74 -1.80 -20.47
C THR A 326 -17.59 -2.69 -19.24
N THR A 327 -16.49 -3.44 -19.18
CA THR A 327 -16.23 -4.38 -18.09
C THR A 327 -15.99 -3.67 -16.77
N ASP A 328 -15.27 -2.54 -16.77
CA ASP A 328 -15.03 -1.75 -15.55
C ASP A 328 -16.32 -1.16 -14.97
N LEU A 329 -17.22 -0.63 -15.83
CA LEU A 329 -18.54 -0.16 -15.39
C LEU A 329 -19.40 -1.31 -14.85
N ALA A 330 -19.42 -2.47 -15.52
CA ALA A 330 -20.14 -3.65 -15.08
C ALA A 330 -19.58 -4.21 -13.76
N THR A 331 -18.24 -4.16 -13.57
CA THR A 331 -17.60 -4.52 -12.31
C THR A 331 -18.01 -3.57 -11.18
N LEU A 332 -18.17 -2.28 -11.46
CA LEU A 332 -18.70 -1.33 -10.47
C LEU A 332 -20.17 -1.63 -10.13
N VAL A 333 -21.01 -2.02 -11.11
CA VAL A 333 -22.38 -2.51 -10.82
C VAL A 333 -22.32 -3.69 -9.84
N GLN A 334 -21.52 -4.72 -10.16
CA GLN A 334 -21.35 -5.88 -9.29
C GLN A 334 -20.89 -5.50 -7.89
N ARG A 335 -19.87 -4.66 -7.76
CA ARG A 335 -19.32 -4.24 -6.46
C ARG A 335 -20.34 -3.49 -5.62
N VAL A 336 -21.15 -2.64 -6.24
CA VAL A 336 -22.23 -1.92 -5.54
C VAL A 336 -23.31 -2.88 -5.07
N GLU A 337 -23.72 -3.84 -5.90
CA GLU A 337 -24.76 -4.81 -5.55
C GLU A 337 -24.29 -5.80 -4.48
N ASP A 338 -23.06 -6.30 -4.58
CA ASP A 338 -22.56 -7.35 -3.69
C ASP A 338 -22.02 -6.81 -2.35
N TYR A 339 -21.39 -5.62 -2.35
CA TYR A 339 -20.61 -5.15 -1.20
C TYR A 339 -21.04 -3.78 -0.65
N HIS A 340 -21.82 -3.00 -1.39
CA HIS A 340 -22.25 -1.64 -0.99
C HIS A 340 -21.06 -0.78 -0.49
N PRO A 341 -20.00 -0.57 -1.29
CA PRO A 341 -18.79 0.08 -0.83
C PRO A 341 -19.00 1.58 -0.59
N ASP A 342 -18.43 2.08 0.52
CA ASP A 342 -18.27 3.51 0.75
C ASP A 342 -17.13 4.09 -0.09
N LYS A 343 -16.15 3.23 -0.45
CA LYS A 343 -14.96 3.63 -1.21
C LYS A 343 -14.45 2.47 -2.06
N VAL A 344 -14.08 2.78 -3.31
CA VAL A 344 -13.38 1.84 -4.20
C VAL A 344 -12.04 2.47 -4.62
N ILE A 345 -10.94 1.75 -4.41
CA ILE A 345 -9.59 2.20 -4.74
C ILE A 345 -9.04 1.29 -5.82
N TYR A 346 -8.52 1.89 -6.90
CA TYR A 346 -7.85 1.18 -8.00
C TYR A 346 -6.35 1.46 -7.95
N VAL A 347 -5.55 0.42 -7.70
CA VAL A 347 -4.08 0.49 -7.65
C VAL A 347 -3.50 -0.01 -8.96
N VAL A 348 -3.31 0.87 -9.90
CA VAL A 348 -2.97 0.56 -11.30
C VAL A 348 -1.86 1.47 -11.83
N ASP A 349 -1.31 1.13 -13.00
CA ASP A 349 -0.30 1.95 -13.67
C ASP A 349 -0.82 3.37 -13.94
N LYS A 350 -0.03 4.40 -13.60
CA LYS A 350 -0.40 5.82 -13.79
C LYS A 350 -0.79 6.19 -15.23
N ARG A 351 -0.34 5.41 -16.22
CA ARG A 351 -0.71 5.62 -17.63
C ARG A 351 -2.18 5.36 -17.92
N GLN A 352 -2.90 4.69 -17.02
CA GLN A 352 -4.34 4.44 -17.14
C GLN A 352 -5.21 5.54 -16.53
N GLU A 353 -4.64 6.65 -16.07
CA GLU A 353 -5.36 7.72 -15.38
C GLU A 353 -6.56 8.25 -16.20
N LEU A 354 -6.36 8.54 -17.50
CA LEU A 354 -7.44 9.02 -18.36
C LEU A 354 -8.60 8.02 -18.44
N HIS A 355 -8.30 6.74 -18.60
CA HIS A 355 -9.30 5.69 -18.62
C HIS A 355 -10.16 5.67 -17.34
N PHE A 356 -9.51 5.74 -16.16
CA PHE A 356 -10.25 5.77 -14.90
C PHE A 356 -10.98 7.07 -14.65
N VAL A 357 -10.50 8.21 -15.14
CA VAL A 357 -11.27 9.46 -15.15
C VAL A 357 -12.57 9.28 -15.92
N GLN A 358 -12.52 8.68 -17.12
CA GLN A 358 -13.71 8.40 -17.94
C GLN A 358 -14.67 7.45 -17.22
N VAL A 359 -14.18 6.32 -16.70
CA VAL A 359 -15.00 5.31 -16.01
C VAL A 359 -15.65 5.90 -14.75
N PHE A 360 -14.90 6.63 -13.93
CA PHE A 360 -15.42 7.19 -12.68
C PHE A 360 -16.50 8.26 -12.93
N ARG A 361 -16.26 9.14 -13.89
CA ARG A 361 -17.25 10.16 -14.27
C ARG A 361 -18.51 9.52 -14.89
N ALA A 362 -18.34 8.53 -15.77
CA ALA A 362 -19.47 7.78 -16.32
C ALA A 362 -20.26 7.09 -15.21
N ALA A 363 -19.61 6.38 -14.28
CA ALA A 363 -20.25 5.68 -13.18
C ALA A 363 -21.05 6.62 -12.26
N LYS A 364 -20.49 7.78 -11.95
CA LYS A 364 -21.17 8.82 -11.13
C LYS A 364 -22.32 9.47 -11.84
N LYS A 365 -22.12 9.90 -13.09
CA LYS A 365 -23.15 10.56 -13.92
C LYS A 365 -24.37 9.68 -14.14
N THR A 366 -24.16 8.38 -14.32
CA THR A 366 -25.22 7.41 -14.62
C THR A 366 -25.84 6.77 -13.38
N GLY A 367 -25.35 7.10 -12.18
CA GLY A 367 -25.83 6.50 -10.93
C GLY A 367 -25.52 4.98 -10.83
N ILE A 368 -24.55 4.46 -11.60
CA ILE A 368 -24.01 3.10 -11.39
C ILE A 368 -23.41 3.01 -9.99
N VAL A 369 -22.75 4.08 -9.56
CA VAL A 369 -22.20 4.19 -8.23
C VAL A 369 -22.93 5.31 -7.47
N PRO A 370 -23.38 5.08 -6.21
CA PRO A 370 -23.99 6.13 -5.38
C PRO A 370 -23.12 7.38 -5.30
N SER A 371 -23.75 8.54 -5.15
CA SER A 371 -23.04 9.84 -5.08
C SER A 371 -22.03 9.91 -3.94
N GLU A 372 -22.36 9.29 -2.81
CA GLU A 372 -21.55 9.23 -1.58
C GLU A 372 -20.38 8.26 -1.66
N THR A 373 -20.41 7.25 -2.52
CA THR A 373 -19.29 6.30 -2.69
C THR A 373 -18.09 6.99 -3.32
N GLU A 374 -16.97 6.98 -2.66
CA GLU A 374 -15.71 7.54 -3.19
C GLU A 374 -15.06 6.59 -4.18
N LEU A 375 -14.72 7.07 -5.38
CA LEU A 375 -13.88 6.34 -6.35
C LEU A 375 -12.50 6.97 -6.38
N LYS A 376 -11.47 6.18 -6.14
CA LYS A 376 -10.10 6.67 -6.00
C LYS A 376 -9.13 5.94 -6.94
N PHE A 377 -8.42 6.70 -7.75
CA PHE A 377 -7.31 6.23 -8.55
C PHE A 377 -5.99 6.40 -7.80
N LEU A 378 -5.26 5.32 -7.58
CA LEU A 378 -3.92 5.30 -7.02
C LEU A 378 -2.96 4.82 -8.10
N GLY A 379 -2.50 5.75 -8.93
CA GLY A 379 -1.58 5.47 -10.03
C GLY A 379 -0.16 5.27 -9.54
N PHE A 380 0.50 4.19 -9.98
CA PHE A 380 1.90 3.97 -9.67
C PHE A 380 2.81 4.13 -10.91
N GLY A 381 4.05 4.55 -10.66
CA GLY A 381 5.08 4.70 -11.68
C GLY A 381 5.80 3.39 -12.01
N THR A 382 6.77 3.47 -12.89
CA THR A 382 7.54 2.32 -13.40
C THR A 382 8.73 1.98 -12.48
N MET A 383 9.00 0.69 -12.33
CA MET A 383 10.26 0.19 -11.82
C MET A 383 11.26 0.08 -12.98
N ASN A 384 12.35 0.82 -12.90
CA ASN A 384 13.36 0.90 -13.95
C ASN A 384 14.65 0.18 -13.53
N GLY A 385 15.43 -0.26 -14.52
CA GLY A 385 16.81 -0.71 -14.32
C GLY A 385 17.78 0.46 -14.18
N LYS A 386 19.06 0.17 -13.92
CA LYS A 386 20.14 1.17 -13.82
C LYS A 386 20.34 2.00 -15.11
N ASP A 387 19.83 1.51 -16.24
CA ASP A 387 19.83 2.21 -17.53
C ASP A 387 18.65 3.20 -17.72
N GLY A 388 17.80 3.34 -16.69
CA GLY A 388 16.63 4.21 -16.72
C GLY A 388 15.45 3.69 -17.55
N LYS A 389 15.55 2.48 -18.11
CA LYS A 389 14.47 1.83 -18.86
C LYS A 389 13.72 0.85 -17.97
N PRO A 390 12.48 0.47 -18.33
CA PRO A 390 11.73 -0.54 -17.60
C PRO A 390 12.58 -1.79 -17.37
N PHE A 391 12.55 -2.30 -16.14
CA PHE A 391 13.40 -3.40 -15.69
C PHE A 391 13.21 -4.65 -16.56
N LYS A 392 14.30 -5.18 -17.12
CA LYS A 392 14.30 -6.32 -18.03
C LYS A 392 15.38 -7.32 -17.65
N THR A 393 15.25 -8.55 -18.14
CA THR A 393 16.34 -9.55 -18.08
C THR A 393 17.53 -9.09 -18.91
N ARG A 394 18.71 -9.68 -18.64
CA ARG A 394 19.94 -9.45 -19.43
C ARG A 394 19.74 -9.77 -20.92
N GLU A 395 18.82 -10.67 -21.25
CA GLU A 395 18.47 -11.09 -22.61
C GLU A 395 17.38 -10.22 -23.26
N GLY A 396 16.91 -9.16 -22.58
CA GLY A 396 15.99 -8.17 -23.13
C GLY A 396 14.48 -8.44 -22.92
N GLY A 397 14.11 -9.57 -22.30
CA GLY A 397 12.73 -9.90 -21.92
C GLY A 397 12.28 -9.26 -20.61
N VAL A 398 10.97 -9.30 -20.32
CA VAL A 398 10.46 -8.89 -19.00
C VAL A 398 10.84 -9.95 -17.98
N MET A 399 11.46 -9.51 -16.86
CA MET A 399 11.89 -10.44 -15.80
C MET A 399 10.67 -11.03 -15.08
N ARG A 400 10.64 -12.36 -14.92
CA ARG A 400 9.67 -13.04 -14.09
C ARG A 400 9.85 -12.64 -12.62
N LEU A 401 8.76 -12.46 -11.92
CA LEU A 401 8.77 -12.03 -10.52
C LEU A 401 9.48 -13.06 -9.62
N GLU A 402 9.27 -14.35 -9.85
CA GLU A 402 9.92 -15.43 -9.12
C GLU A 402 11.47 -15.38 -9.24
N ASN A 403 11.98 -15.04 -10.42
CA ASN A 403 13.42 -14.93 -10.64
C ASN A 403 14.04 -13.75 -9.88
N LEU A 404 13.33 -12.61 -9.85
CA LEU A 404 13.74 -11.46 -9.06
C LEU A 404 13.79 -11.79 -7.56
N ILE A 405 12.76 -12.46 -7.05
CA ILE A 405 12.71 -12.89 -5.65
C ILE A 405 13.88 -13.85 -5.34
N ALA A 406 14.12 -14.83 -6.22
CA ALA A 406 15.22 -15.78 -6.06
C ALA A 406 16.59 -15.11 -6.06
N GLU A 407 16.82 -14.16 -6.99
CA GLU A 407 18.10 -13.39 -7.07
C GLU A 407 18.37 -12.61 -5.78
N ILE A 408 17.33 -11.96 -5.22
CA ILE A 408 17.49 -11.20 -3.99
C ILE A 408 17.69 -12.12 -2.78
N GLN A 409 16.99 -13.25 -2.72
CA GLN A 409 17.18 -14.23 -1.65
C GLN A 409 18.59 -14.84 -1.68
N GLU A 410 19.12 -15.13 -2.87
CA GLU A 410 20.48 -15.62 -3.03
C GLU A 410 21.52 -14.59 -2.59
N GLU A 411 21.33 -13.33 -2.96
CA GLU A 411 22.22 -12.24 -2.54
C GLU A 411 22.19 -12.04 -1.01
N MET A 412 21.00 -12.09 -0.40
CA MET A 412 20.88 -12.03 1.05
C MET A 412 21.51 -13.25 1.74
N TYR A 413 21.36 -14.45 1.18
CA TYR A 413 21.99 -15.65 1.71
C TYR A 413 23.53 -15.53 1.74
N LYS A 414 24.12 -15.03 0.66
CA LYS A 414 25.57 -14.76 0.60
C LYS A 414 26.00 -13.78 1.70
N LYS A 415 25.31 -12.63 1.82
CA LYS A 415 25.63 -11.61 2.83
C LYS A 415 25.50 -12.10 4.26
N ILE A 416 24.52 -12.97 4.55
CA ILE A 416 24.31 -13.56 5.88
C ILE A 416 25.42 -14.56 6.21
N THR A 417 25.78 -15.41 5.25
CA THR A 417 26.76 -16.49 5.47
C THR A 417 28.20 -16.01 5.45
N ASP A 418 28.52 -14.95 4.71
CA ASP A 418 29.87 -14.37 4.65
C ASP A 418 30.36 -13.83 6.00
N ASN A 419 29.44 -13.42 6.88
CA ASN A 419 29.76 -12.77 8.15
C ASN A 419 29.57 -13.65 9.39
N ARG A 420 28.98 -14.84 9.27
CA ARG A 420 28.66 -15.73 10.39
C ARG A 420 28.63 -17.19 9.99
N THR A 421 28.98 -18.06 10.94
CA THR A 421 28.67 -19.48 10.87
C THR A 421 27.22 -19.67 11.37
N VAL A 422 26.30 -19.92 10.46
CA VAL A 422 24.87 -20.16 10.74
C VAL A 422 24.49 -21.50 10.13
N GLU A 423 23.58 -22.24 10.75
CA GLU A 423 23.01 -23.45 10.16
C GLU A 423 22.36 -23.13 8.82
N GLU A 424 22.55 -23.99 7.82
CA GLU A 424 22.15 -23.74 6.44
C GLU A 424 20.65 -23.42 6.29
N GLU A 425 19.79 -24.16 6.99
CA GLU A 425 18.34 -23.95 6.93
C GLU A 425 17.93 -22.64 7.59
N GLU A 426 18.54 -22.29 8.73
CA GLU A 426 18.34 -21.00 9.39
C GLU A 426 18.78 -19.84 8.48
N ALA A 427 19.93 -19.97 7.83
CA ALA A 427 20.43 -18.96 6.89
C ALA A 427 19.49 -18.77 5.69
N LYS A 428 18.94 -19.86 5.13
CA LYS A 428 17.95 -19.81 4.03
C LYS A 428 16.66 -19.12 4.45
N ASN A 429 16.12 -19.45 5.63
CA ASN A 429 14.90 -18.87 6.15
C ASN A 429 15.09 -17.36 6.44
N THR A 430 16.21 -17.00 7.06
CA THR A 430 16.56 -15.60 7.30
C THR A 430 16.73 -14.84 5.98
N ALA A 431 17.42 -15.40 4.99
CA ALA A 431 17.59 -14.79 3.68
C ALA A 431 16.25 -14.57 2.95
N LYS A 432 15.30 -15.50 3.10
CA LYS A 432 13.93 -15.35 2.57
C LYS A 432 13.21 -14.17 3.23
N THR A 433 13.23 -14.09 4.54
CA THR A 433 12.55 -13.02 5.31
C THR A 433 13.18 -11.66 5.03
N VAL A 434 14.50 -11.56 5.08
CA VAL A 434 15.24 -10.30 4.83
C VAL A 434 15.17 -9.89 3.37
N GLY A 435 15.20 -10.84 2.43
CA GLY A 435 15.00 -10.60 1.00
C GLY A 435 13.62 -10.03 0.71
N MET A 436 12.59 -10.52 1.38
CA MET A 436 11.23 -9.96 1.26
C MET A 436 11.16 -8.50 1.76
N ALA A 437 11.80 -8.22 2.89
CA ALA A 437 11.89 -6.86 3.41
C ALA A 437 12.66 -5.95 2.43
N ALA A 438 13.73 -6.44 1.82
CA ALA A 438 14.51 -5.69 0.83
C ALA A 438 13.65 -5.27 -0.38
N ILE A 439 12.85 -6.20 -0.92
CA ILE A 439 11.95 -5.94 -2.04
C ILE A 439 10.84 -4.96 -1.65
N LYS A 440 10.09 -5.27 -0.60
CA LYS A 440 8.90 -4.51 -0.22
C LYS A 440 9.25 -3.10 0.25
N TYR A 441 10.22 -2.99 1.14
CA TYR A 441 10.68 -1.69 1.61
C TYR A 441 11.32 -0.87 0.50
N GLY A 442 12.11 -1.50 -0.36
CA GLY A 442 12.74 -0.86 -1.52
C GLY A 442 11.72 -0.22 -2.46
N ASP A 443 10.60 -0.90 -2.74
CA ASP A 443 9.50 -0.33 -3.52
C ASP A 443 8.71 0.71 -2.72
N LEU A 444 8.18 0.33 -1.54
CA LEU A 444 7.25 1.13 -0.74
C LEU A 444 7.87 2.42 -0.17
N SER A 445 9.20 2.51 -0.07
CA SER A 445 9.89 3.73 0.33
C SER A 445 9.83 4.84 -0.71
N ASN A 446 9.41 4.52 -1.94
CA ASN A 446 9.17 5.48 -3.00
C ASN A 446 7.71 5.90 -3.03
N GLN A 447 7.45 7.18 -3.30
CA GLN A 447 6.09 7.65 -3.53
C GLN A 447 5.47 6.86 -4.71
N ALA A 448 4.27 6.34 -4.55
CA ALA A 448 3.63 5.45 -5.52
C ALA A 448 3.68 5.99 -6.96
N SER A 449 3.32 7.26 -7.19
CA SER A 449 3.25 7.89 -8.51
C SER A 449 4.63 8.13 -9.18
N LYS A 450 5.73 7.96 -8.45
CA LYS A 450 7.08 8.18 -8.98
C LYS A 450 7.66 6.91 -9.59
N ASP A 451 8.40 7.10 -10.69
CA ASP A 451 9.28 6.07 -11.21
C ASP A 451 10.50 5.96 -10.31
N TYR A 452 11.07 4.78 -10.16
CA TYR A 452 12.30 4.59 -9.40
C TYR A 452 13.23 3.56 -10.05
N VAL A 453 14.50 3.59 -9.66
CA VAL A 453 15.50 2.64 -10.12
C VAL A 453 15.62 1.50 -9.11
N PHE A 454 15.38 0.28 -9.56
CA PHE A 454 15.62 -0.93 -8.80
C PHE A 454 17.11 -1.29 -8.84
N ASP A 455 17.72 -1.35 -7.68
CA ASP A 455 19.13 -1.69 -7.50
C ASP A 455 19.27 -2.75 -6.41
N VAL A 456 19.61 -3.98 -6.81
CA VAL A 456 19.75 -5.13 -5.90
C VAL A 456 20.78 -4.83 -4.80
N ASP A 457 21.96 -4.29 -5.16
CA ASP A 457 23.04 -4.00 -4.20
C ASP A 457 22.58 -3.01 -3.12
N ARG A 458 21.88 -1.96 -3.55
CA ARG A 458 21.32 -0.95 -2.64
C ARG A 458 20.25 -1.53 -1.74
N PHE A 459 19.29 -2.29 -2.30
CA PHE A 459 18.13 -2.77 -1.54
C PHE A 459 18.49 -3.88 -0.56
N THR A 460 19.54 -4.64 -0.85
CA THR A 460 20.06 -5.71 0.03
C THR A 460 21.13 -5.21 1.01
N SER A 461 21.39 -3.89 1.08
CA SER A 461 22.35 -3.31 2.03
C SER A 461 21.78 -3.29 3.45
N PHE A 462 22.62 -3.60 4.43
CA PHE A 462 22.32 -3.44 5.86
C PHE A 462 22.56 -2.01 6.36
N GLU A 463 22.90 -1.09 5.48
CA GLU A 463 23.15 0.31 5.78
C GLU A 463 22.25 1.22 4.95
N GLY A 464 21.90 2.39 5.47
CA GLY A 464 21.07 3.36 4.80
C GLY A 464 19.57 3.06 4.90
N ASN A 465 18.79 3.69 4.02
CA ASN A 465 17.33 3.58 4.03
C ASN A 465 16.87 2.31 3.28
N THR A 466 16.95 1.15 3.95
CA THR A 466 16.68 -0.18 3.39
C THR A 466 15.88 -1.07 4.34
N GLY A 467 15.18 -2.06 3.78
CA GLY A 467 14.46 -3.07 4.58
C GLY A 467 15.41 -3.85 5.52
N PRO A 468 16.53 -4.38 5.04
CA PRO A 468 17.50 -5.05 5.91
C PRO A 468 18.02 -4.19 7.08
N TYR A 469 18.22 -2.89 6.89
CA TYR A 469 18.61 -1.98 7.98
C TYR A 469 17.53 -1.87 9.05
N ILE A 470 16.27 -1.75 8.66
CA ILE A 470 15.14 -1.73 9.62
C ILE A 470 15.07 -3.04 10.40
N LEU A 471 15.16 -4.19 9.70
CA LEU A 471 15.14 -5.49 10.37
C LEU A 471 16.33 -5.68 11.32
N TYR A 472 17.51 -5.26 10.91
CA TYR A 472 18.70 -5.31 11.77
C TYR A 472 18.52 -4.47 13.05
N THR A 473 17.86 -3.32 12.95
CA THR A 473 17.51 -2.49 14.11
C THR A 473 16.56 -3.24 15.06
N ILE A 474 15.51 -3.87 14.53
CA ILE A 474 14.55 -4.67 15.33
C ILE A 474 15.26 -5.85 16.02
N VAL A 475 16.08 -6.60 15.28
CA VAL A 475 16.81 -7.75 15.82
C VAL A 475 17.80 -7.32 16.90
N ARG A 476 18.45 -6.16 16.74
CA ARG A 476 19.31 -5.57 17.80
C ARG A 476 18.52 -5.32 19.08
N ILE A 477 17.32 -4.73 18.96
CA ILE A 477 16.45 -4.50 20.13
C ILE A 477 16.07 -5.85 20.77
N LYS A 478 15.62 -6.83 19.97
CA LYS A 478 15.31 -8.19 20.45
C LYS A 478 16.48 -8.79 21.22
N SER A 479 17.70 -8.67 20.71
CA SER A 479 18.89 -9.19 21.36
C SER A 479 19.16 -8.54 22.73
N ILE A 480 18.94 -7.24 22.86
CA ILE A 480 19.10 -6.51 24.14
C ILE A 480 18.05 -6.99 25.15
N LEU A 481 16.79 -7.08 24.72
CA LEU A 481 15.68 -7.52 25.56
C LEU A 481 15.88 -8.98 26.03
N ASN A 482 16.32 -9.88 25.15
CA ASN A 482 16.61 -11.27 25.49
C ASN A 482 17.72 -11.37 26.56
N LYS A 483 18.81 -10.62 26.41
CA LYS A 483 19.90 -10.57 27.41
C LYS A 483 19.40 -10.08 28.77
N TYR A 484 18.54 -9.06 28.78
CA TYR A 484 17.94 -8.56 30.01
C TYR A 484 17.06 -9.62 30.72
N GLN A 485 16.30 -10.39 29.94
CA GLN A 485 15.47 -11.49 30.45
C GLN A 485 16.31 -12.68 30.93
N GLU A 486 17.44 -13.00 30.29
CA GLU A 486 18.38 -14.05 30.70
C GLU A 486 18.98 -13.76 32.10
N GLU A 487 19.04 -12.49 32.52
CA GLU A 487 19.39 -12.09 33.88
C GLU A 487 18.25 -12.33 34.91
N GLY A 488 17.13 -12.94 34.50
CA GLY A 488 15.98 -13.22 35.36
C GLY A 488 15.08 -11.99 35.61
N LYS A 489 15.20 -10.94 34.81
CA LYS A 489 14.45 -9.68 34.96
C LYS A 489 13.18 -9.68 34.12
N ALA A 490 12.09 -9.16 34.70
CA ALA A 490 10.82 -9.01 34.00
C ALA A 490 10.86 -7.82 33.02
N VAL A 491 10.16 -8.00 31.87
CA VAL A 491 9.99 -6.96 30.83
C VAL A 491 8.56 -6.40 30.78
N THR A 492 7.72 -6.73 31.77
CA THR A 492 6.33 -6.29 31.87
C THR A 492 6.15 -5.27 32.99
N GLY A 493 5.28 -4.28 32.77
CA GLY A 493 4.95 -3.26 33.76
C GLY A 493 6.07 -2.25 34.02
N LEU A 494 7.04 -2.17 33.13
CA LEU A 494 8.09 -1.16 33.17
C LEU A 494 7.56 0.17 32.64
N LYS A 495 8.15 1.28 33.11
CA LYS A 495 7.77 2.63 32.72
C LYS A 495 8.96 3.38 32.15
N VAL A 496 8.68 4.26 31.19
CA VAL A 496 9.67 5.14 30.55
C VAL A 496 10.22 6.15 31.57
N ASN A 497 11.50 6.50 31.44
CA ASN A 497 12.12 7.48 32.32
C ASN A 497 11.49 8.86 32.17
N GLN A 498 11.16 9.49 33.32
CA GLN A 498 10.64 10.87 33.38
C GLN A 498 11.74 11.95 33.33
N GLN A 499 12.99 11.54 33.37
CA GLN A 499 14.18 12.40 33.18
C GLN A 499 15.09 11.69 32.20
N SER A 500 15.25 12.28 31.02
CA SER A 500 15.94 11.67 29.87
C SER A 500 17.20 12.46 29.47
N GLY A 501 18.15 11.76 28.87
CA GLY A 501 19.22 12.39 28.10
C GLY A 501 18.74 12.85 26.71
N GLU A 502 19.59 13.61 26.01
CA GLU A 502 19.20 14.16 24.67
C GLU A 502 18.82 13.06 23.65
N SER A 503 19.60 12.00 23.53
CA SER A 503 19.31 10.91 22.60
C SER A 503 18.11 10.07 23.02
N GLU A 504 17.88 9.89 24.34
CA GLU A 504 16.70 9.24 24.88
C GLU A 504 15.44 10.06 24.56
N LYS A 505 15.46 11.37 24.81
CA LYS A 505 14.37 12.30 24.48
C LYS A 505 14.08 12.31 22.97
N ALA A 506 15.10 12.31 22.14
CA ALA A 506 14.92 12.26 20.68
C ALA A 506 14.18 10.99 20.22
N LEU A 507 14.48 9.83 20.82
CA LEU A 507 13.77 8.58 20.58
C LEU A 507 12.31 8.65 21.08
N MET A 508 12.08 9.20 22.27
CA MET A 508 10.73 9.41 22.82
C MET A 508 9.89 10.30 21.89
N LEU A 509 10.46 11.41 21.39
CA LEU A 509 9.78 12.31 20.45
C LEU A 509 9.55 11.70 19.06
N ALA A 510 10.34 10.73 18.64
CA ALA A 510 10.06 9.96 17.43
C ALA A 510 8.86 9.03 17.62
N LEU A 511 8.74 8.38 18.77
CA LEU A 511 7.65 7.45 19.08
C LEU A 511 6.29 8.13 19.16
N VAL A 512 6.17 9.32 19.75
CA VAL A 512 4.88 10.03 19.88
C VAL A 512 4.24 10.42 18.55
N LYS A 513 4.99 10.39 17.46
CA LYS A 513 4.50 10.69 16.10
C LYS A 513 3.78 9.51 15.41
N TYR A 514 3.80 8.32 16.00
CA TYR A 514 3.27 7.10 15.39
C TYR A 514 1.81 7.23 14.95
N ASN A 515 0.93 7.74 15.81
CA ASN A 515 -0.50 7.88 15.51
C ASN A 515 -0.76 8.81 14.34
N GLU A 516 -0.18 10.00 14.38
CA GLU A 516 -0.34 11.00 13.32
C GLU A 516 0.24 10.50 11.99
N MET A 517 1.37 9.81 12.03
CA MET A 517 1.97 9.22 10.84
C MET A 517 1.06 8.16 10.21
N MET A 518 0.47 7.26 11.02
CA MET A 518 -0.39 6.19 10.51
C MET A 518 -1.69 6.75 9.93
N GLU A 519 -2.31 7.74 10.58
CA GLU A 519 -3.48 8.46 10.07
C GLU A 519 -3.16 9.12 8.72
N ASN A 520 -2.06 9.86 8.62
CA ASN A 520 -1.64 10.51 7.37
C ASN A 520 -1.34 9.50 6.25
N ALA A 521 -0.72 8.35 6.59
CA ALA A 521 -0.46 7.30 5.62
C ALA A 521 -1.76 6.69 5.07
N TYR A 522 -2.79 6.55 5.91
CA TYR A 522 -4.11 6.10 5.50
C TYR A 522 -4.83 7.14 4.62
N GLU A 523 -4.91 8.38 5.06
CA GLU A 523 -5.63 9.45 4.35
C GLU A 523 -5.07 9.71 2.95
N GLU A 524 -3.75 9.67 2.83
CA GLU A 524 -3.07 9.92 1.57
C GLU A 524 -2.79 8.63 0.75
N LEU A 525 -3.16 7.46 1.27
CA LEU A 525 -2.83 6.15 0.68
C LEU A 525 -1.33 6.03 0.39
N ALA A 526 -0.51 6.38 1.37
CA ALA A 526 0.90 6.67 1.20
C ALA A 526 1.83 5.79 2.09
N PRO A 527 2.06 4.51 1.75
CA PRO A 527 2.97 3.64 2.49
C PRO A 527 4.40 4.20 2.65
N HIS A 528 4.86 5.03 1.71
CA HIS A 528 6.19 5.64 1.78
C HIS A 528 6.38 6.56 3.00
N LYS A 529 5.30 7.10 3.58
CA LYS A 529 5.36 7.88 4.82
C LYS A 529 5.69 7.00 6.02
N ILE A 530 5.19 5.76 6.03
CA ILE A 530 5.55 4.77 7.06
C ILE A 530 7.03 4.40 6.92
N CYS A 531 7.51 4.16 5.70
CA CYS A 531 8.92 3.88 5.45
C CYS A 531 9.83 5.02 5.93
N ALA A 532 9.50 6.27 5.63
CA ALA A 532 10.24 7.43 6.10
C ALA A 532 10.25 7.50 7.63
N TYR A 533 9.10 7.32 8.26
CA TYR A 533 8.95 7.35 9.71
C TYR A 533 9.80 6.28 10.40
N ILE A 534 9.72 5.01 9.97
CA ILE A 534 10.47 3.93 10.62
C ILE A 534 11.98 4.05 10.39
N TYR A 535 12.40 4.66 9.28
CA TYR A 535 13.80 4.99 9.07
C TYR A 535 14.30 6.03 10.08
N ASP A 536 13.53 7.11 10.29
CA ASP A 536 13.85 8.13 11.29
C ASP A 536 13.84 7.54 12.72
N LEU A 537 12.86 6.69 13.03
CA LEU A 537 12.76 6.01 14.33
C LEU A 537 13.94 5.06 14.55
N ALA A 538 14.35 4.30 13.54
CA ALA A 538 15.51 3.41 13.60
C ALA A 538 16.81 4.21 13.81
N ASN A 539 16.96 5.35 13.15
CA ASN A 539 18.11 6.23 13.34
C ASN A 539 18.13 6.82 14.78
N ALA A 540 16.98 7.27 15.29
CA ALA A 540 16.87 7.77 16.66
C ALA A 540 17.24 6.68 17.69
N PHE A 541 16.74 5.45 17.49
CA PHE A 541 17.13 4.32 18.35
C PHE A 541 18.63 4.01 18.24
N ASN A 542 19.21 3.94 17.04
CA ASN A 542 20.61 3.63 16.88
C ASN A 542 21.51 4.72 17.50
N HIS A 543 21.12 5.98 17.41
CA HIS A 543 21.81 7.08 18.10
C HIS A 543 21.76 6.89 19.64
N PHE A 544 20.57 6.65 20.20
CA PHE A 544 20.42 6.35 21.62
C PHE A 544 21.26 5.13 22.07
N TYR A 545 21.25 4.04 21.28
CA TYR A 545 22.02 2.83 21.55
C TYR A 545 23.54 3.09 21.59
N HIS A 546 24.06 3.94 20.71
CA HIS A 546 25.48 4.24 20.64
C HIS A 546 25.96 5.14 21.82
N GLU A 547 25.11 6.03 22.29
CA GLU A 547 25.45 6.94 23.37
C GLU A 547 25.17 6.36 24.76
N THR A 548 24.35 5.31 24.87
CA THR A 548 23.82 4.80 26.13
C THR A 548 24.26 3.36 26.38
N LYS A 549 24.90 3.13 27.51
CA LYS A 549 25.26 1.77 27.97
C LYS A 549 24.06 1.10 28.64
N ILE A 550 23.03 0.72 27.83
CA ILE A 550 21.72 0.29 28.31
C ILE A 550 21.77 -0.81 29.36
N LEU A 551 22.43 -1.94 29.08
CA LEU A 551 22.53 -3.08 30.00
C LEU A 551 23.54 -2.85 31.12
N ALA A 552 24.52 -1.99 30.91
CA ALA A 552 25.55 -1.65 31.92
C ALA A 552 25.20 -0.43 32.75
N GLU A 553 23.98 0.12 32.65
CA GLU A 553 23.48 1.15 33.56
C GLU A 553 23.40 0.59 34.98
N GLU A 554 24.02 1.28 35.94
CA GLU A 554 24.08 0.87 37.35
C GLU A 554 22.79 1.20 38.11
N ASN A 555 22.12 2.29 37.74
CA ASN A 555 20.84 2.67 38.31
C ASN A 555 19.73 1.77 37.72
N GLU A 556 19.25 0.83 38.53
CA GLU A 556 18.26 -0.16 38.07
C GLU A 556 16.94 0.47 37.59
N ALA A 557 16.48 1.53 38.28
CA ALA A 557 15.24 2.22 37.84
C ALA A 557 15.44 2.89 36.47
N LYS A 558 16.58 3.50 36.23
CA LYS A 558 16.92 4.13 34.96
C LYS A 558 17.09 3.08 33.86
N LYS A 559 17.72 1.94 34.15
CA LYS A 559 17.84 0.80 33.25
C LYS A 559 16.46 0.27 32.84
N GLN A 560 15.54 0.09 33.79
CA GLN A 560 14.18 -0.33 33.54
C GLN A 560 13.45 0.63 32.58
N GLY A 561 13.65 1.95 32.74
CA GLY A 561 13.10 2.93 31.80
C GLY A 561 13.64 2.80 30.37
N TYR A 562 14.94 2.51 30.23
CA TYR A 562 15.52 2.19 28.91
C TYR A 562 14.88 0.93 28.29
N ILE A 563 14.69 -0.11 29.09
CA ILE A 563 14.05 -1.35 28.62
C ILE A 563 12.60 -1.09 28.21
N ALA A 564 11.84 -0.31 28.98
CA ALA A 564 10.47 0.10 28.62
C ALA A 564 10.45 0.82 27.24
N LEU A 565 11.37 1.76 27.04
CA LEU A 565 11.49 2.50 25.79
C LEU A 565 11.83 1.58 24.60
N LEU A 566 12.69 0.57 24.81
CA LEU A 566 13.04 -0.42 23.80
C LEU A 566 11.86 -1.33 23.44
N ILE A 567 11.07 -1.75 24.43
CA ILE A 567 9.87 -2.57 24.21
C ILE A 567 8.89 -1.81 23.31
N LEU A 568 8.61 -0.54 23.63
CA LEU A 568 7.72 0.29 22.84
C LEU A 568 8.27 0.53 21.43
N THR A 569 9.57 0.84 21.31
CA THR A 569 10.23 1.02 20.00
C THR A 569 10.09 -0.22 19.13
N LYS A 570 10.33 -1.41 19.68
CA LYS A 570 10.15 -2.67 18.96
C LYS A 570 8.70 -2.85 18.49
N ARG A 571 7.72 -2.66 19.37
CA ARG A 571 6.30 -2.81 19.04
C ARG A 571 5.86 -1.85 17.92
N VAL A 572 6.30 -0.60 17.96
CA VAL A 572 6.02 0.40 16.93
C VAL A 572 6.65 0.02 15.59
N LEU A 573 7.92 -0.40 15.57
CA LEU A 573 8.59 -0.85 14.36
C LEU A 573 7.90 -2.09 13.77
N GLU A 574 7.58 -3.10 14.60
CA GLU A 574 6.89 -4.32 14.18
C GLU A 574 5.48 -4.01 13.63
N SER A 575 4.73 -3.11 14.28
CA SER A 575 3.41 -2.67 13.78
C SER A 575 3.51 -1.97 12.41
N CYS A 576 4.56 -1.18 12.19
CA CYS A 576 4.78 -0.51 10.91
C CYS A 576 5.19 -1.49 9.79
N ILE A 577 6.09 -2.44 10.07
CA ILE A 577 6.50 -3.42 9.05
C ILE A 577 5.38 -4.41 8.71
N ASP A 578 4.49 -4.72 9.66
CA ASP A 578 3.30 -5.54 9.41
C ASP A 578 2.39 -4.90 8.35
N VAL A 579 2.09 -3.61 8.45
CA VAL A 579 1.28 -2.92 7.43
C VAL A 579 2.03 -2.70 6.11
N LEU A 580 3.35 -2.81 6.09
CA LEU A 580 4.16 -2.87 4.87
C LEU A 580 4.24 -4.31 4.31
N GLY A 581 3.74 -5.30 5.04
CA GLY A 581 3.60 -6.68 4.60
C GLY A 581 4.86 -7.55 4.72
N PHE A 582 5.75 -7.26 5.66
CA PHE A 582 6.90 -8.12 5.98
C PHE A 582 7.12 -8.19 7.50
N GLU A 583 7.97 -9.09 7.93
CA GLU A 583 8.22 -9.40 9.33
C GLU A 583 9.71 -9.41 9.65
N ALA A 584 10.06 -9.32 10.94
CA ALA A 584 11.44 -9.39 11.39
C ALA A 584 11.79 -10.80 11.88
N PRO A 585 12.98 -11.35 11.49
CA PRO A 585 13.46 -12.60 12.02
C PRO A 585 13.83 -12.46 13.50
N GLU A 586 13.99 -13.58 14.18
CA GLU A 586 14.44 -13.58 15.59
C GLU A 586 15.94 -13.26 15.71
N ARG A 587 16.72 -13.68 14.72
CA ARG A 587 18.17 -13.47 14.62
C ARG A 587 18.57 -13.10 13.19
N MET A 588 19.65 -12.34 13.10
CA MET A 588 20.13 -11.87 11.80
C MET A 588 21.63 -11.67 11.80
#